data_561b578a7f3aee756f019ef5610d6287
#
_entry.id   561b578a7f3aee756f019ef5610d6287
#
_cell.length_a   1.000
_cell.length_b   1.000
_cell.length_c   1.000
_cell.angle_alpha   90.00
_cell.angle_beta   90.00
_cell.angle_gamma   90.00
#
_symmetry.space_group_name_H-M   'P 1'
#
loop_
_entity.id
_entity.type
_entity.pdbx_description
1 polymer ?
#
loop_
_entity_poly.entity_id
_entity_poly.type
_entity_poly.pdbx_seq_one_letter_code
_entity_poly.pdbx_strand_id
1 'polypeptide(L)'
;MAFTYGLYNALDHDRKYNAEQISRIFDTLLNDGVFSHVEGIYGTVAGEGLQVIVKPGLAWFDHTWNQNDASMPLSLSPADVTLTRYDAVVLEVNSADRTNAIKIVTGTAAVSPAKPALANTETLHQHPLAYVKVAGGATAVHATDIEITVGTSACPFVTGILSTASIEVLFQGWQEDFEAWFDDLQTQMEGDVATNLQNQINELKEGAHKTYTGANAPTSGLGEDGDTYVKTR
;
A
#
# COMPACT_ATOMS: atom_id res chain seq x y z
N MET A 1 7.86 38.87 -1.40
CA MET A 1 8.09 37.46 -0.85
C MET A 1 9.18 37.65 0.23
N ALA A 2 8.87 37.24 1.47
CA ALA A 2 9.85 37.37 2.56
C ALA A 2 10.61 36.03 2.71
N PHE A 3 11.93 36.10 2.83
CA PHE A 3 12.75 34.96 3.18
C PHE A 3 12.56 34.68 4.68
N THR A 4 12.14 33.43 5.03
CA THR A 4 11.93 33.01 6.40
C THR A 4 12.79 31.78 6.71
N TYR A 5 13.26 31.67 7.93
CA TYR A 5 14.12 30.59 8.40
C TYR A 5 13.81 30.29 9.88
N GLY A 6 14.18 29.09 10.37
CA GLY A 6 13.84 28.67 11.71
C GLY A 6 14.73 27.57 12.29
N LEU A 7 14.31 27.04 13.42
CA LEU A 7 14.94 25.94 14.16
C LEU A 7 16.31 26.29 14.79
N TYR A 8 16.44 27.50 15.28
CA TYR A 8 17.58 27.91 16.11
C TYR A 8 17.15 27.97 17.59
N ASN A 9 18.07 27.66 18.50
CA ASN A 9 17.83 27.85 19.92
C ASN A 9 17.62 29.32 20.23
N ALA A 10 16.68 29.62 21.13
CA ALA A 10 16.50 30.98 21.62
C ALA A 10 17.66 31.37 22.53
N LEU A 11 18.15 32.58 22.36
CA LEU A 11 19.02 33.29 23.31
C LEU A 11 18.13 34.32 24.00
N ASP A 12 18.01 34.27 25.31
CA ASP A 12 17.20 35.19 26.11
C ASP A 12 15.74 35.33 25.61
N HIS A 13 15.13 34.23 25.19
CA HIS A 13 13.76 34.20 24.67
C HIS A 13 13.49 35.04 23.40
N ASP A 14 14.51 35.31 22.61
CA ASP A 14 14.43 36.13 21.38
C ASP A 14 13.68 35.43 20.24
N ARG A 15 13.49 34.09 20.33
CA ARG A 15 12.84 33.30 19.29
C ARG A 15 11.61 32.57 19.83
N LYS A 16 10.51 32.73 19.10
CA LYS A 16 9.25 32.01 19.32
C LYS A 16 8.81 31.41 18.00
N TYR A 17 8.59 30.10 18.00
CA TYR A 17 8.02 29.38 16.86
C TYR A 17 6.54 29.12 17.11
N ASN A 18 5.70 29.36 16.13
CA ASN A 18 4.30 28.98 16.17
C ASN A 18 4.11 27.58 15.54
N ALA A 19 2.92 27.02 15.69
CA ALA A 19 2.60 25.68 15.19
C ALA A 19 2.80 25.58 13.66
N GLU A 20 2.41 26.60 12.91
CA GLU A 20 2.56 26.66 11.45
C GLU A 20 4.03 26.62 11.00
N GLN A 21 4.92 27.28 11.73
CA GLN A 21 6.36 27.24 11.41
C GLN A 21 6.98 25.86 11.69
N ILE A 22 6.47 25.14 12.69
CA ILE A 22 6.92 23.79 13.03
C ILE A 22 6.30 22.76 12.07
N SER A 23 5.00 22.85 11.77
CA SER A 23 4.31 21.92 10.88
C SER A 23 4.83 21.97 9.45
N ARG A 24 5.35 23.12 9.01
CA ARG A 24 5.87 23.32 7.65
C ARG A 24 6.89 22.27 7.21
N ILE A 25 7.70 21.74 8.13
CA ILE A 25 8.64 20.66 7.83
C ILE A 25 7.87 19.36 7.55
N PHE A 26 6.87 19.05 8.37
CA PHE A 26 6.05 17.85 8.20
C PHE A 26 5.22 17.92 6.92
N ASP A 27 4.68 19.07 6.56
CA ASP A 27 3.91 19.30 5.33
C ASP A 27 4.73 19.07 4.05
N THR A 28 6.05 19.21 4.13
CA THR A 28 6.94 18.88 3.00
C THR A 28 7.30 17.40 2.94
N LEU A 29 7.15 16.69 4.05
CA LEU A 29 7.52 15.28 4.18
C LEU A 29 6.31 14.33 4.03
N LEU A 30 5.13 14.79 4.43
CA LEU A 30 3.90 14.01 4.51
C LEU A 30 2.79 14.74 3.75
N ASN A 31 1.94 14.00 3.08
CA ASN A 31 0.65 14.50 2.63
C ASN A 31 -0.44 14.19 3.67
N ASP A 32 -1.56 14.89 3.56
CA ASP A 32 -2.73 14.64 4.39
C ASP A 32 -3.20 13.19 4.26
N GLY A 33 -3.54 12.58 5.39
CA GLY A 33 -4.04 11.21 5.41
C GLY A 33 -4.01 10.53 6.77
N VAL A 34 -4.45 9.27 6.75
CA VAL A 34 -4.41 8.35 7.90
C VAL A 34 -3.14 7.50 7.83
N PHE A 35 -2.46 7.28 8.94
CA PHE A 35 -1.28 6.42 9.00
C PHE A 35 -1.69 4.94 8.95
N SER A 36 -1.36 4.26 7.86
CA SER A 36 -1.75 2.87 7.60
C SER A 36 -1.07 1.83 8.51
N HIS A 37 0.04 2.19 9.16
CA HIS A 37 0.80 1.30 10.04
C HIS A 37 0.35 1.37 11.51
N VAL A 38 -0.61 2.25 11.84
CA VAL A 38 -1.19 2.36 13.18
C VAL A 38 -2.41 1.46 13.29
N GLU A 39 -2.46 0.65 14.34
CA GLU A 39 -3.55 -0.30 14.57
C GLU A 39 -4.91 0.41 14.58
N GLY A 40 -5.90 -0.22 13.92
CA GLY A 40 -7.28 0.28 13.85
C GLY A 40 -7.56 1.26 12.73
N ILE A 41 -6.58 2.04 12.27
CA ILE A 41 -6.64 2.97 11.13
C ILE A 41 -7.94 3.80 11.02
N TYR A 42 -8.52 4.23 12.14
CA TYR A 42 -9.86 4.85 12.23
C TYR A 42 -10.99 4.03 11.58
N GLY A 43 -10.82 2.72 11.47
CA GLY A 43 -11.86 1.84 10.92
C GLY A 43 -13.17 2.01 11.69
N THR A 44 -14.26 2.18 10.97
CA THR A 44 -15.60 2.34 11.55
C THR A 44 -16.35 1.03 11.46
N VAL A 45 -16.91 0.56 12.56
CA VAL A 45 -17.70 -0.67 12.65
C VAL A 45 -19.06 -0.40 13.30
N ALA A 46 -20.01 -1.30 13.09
CA ALA A 46 -21.32 -1.22 13.74
C ALA A 46 -21.16 -1.40 15.26
N GLY A 47 -21.84 -0.56 16.02
CA GLY A 47 -22.00 -0.67 17.46
C GLY A 47 -23.34 -1.31 17.84
N GLU A 48 -23.80 -1.04 19.04
CA GLU A 48 -25.09 -1.53 19.54
C GLU A 48 -26.21 -0.53 19.20
N GLY A 49 -27.28 -1.03 18.57
CA GLY A 49 -28.39 -0.15 18.13
C GLY A 49 -27.96 0.84 17.03
N LEU A 50 -28.43 2.09 17.13
CA LEU A 50 -28.05 3.18 16.22
C LEU A 50 -26.72 3.81 16.66
N GLN A 51 -25.64 3.00 16.67
CA GLN A 51 -24.32 3.41 17.08
C GLN A 51 -23.27 2.85 16.11
N VAL A 52 -22.21 3.61 15.91
CA VAL A 52 -20.99 3.17 15.26
C VAL A 52 -19.81 3.32 16.22
N ILE A 53 -18.78 2.52 16.04
CA ILE A 53 -17.56 2.55 16.83
C ILE A 53 -16.41 2.87 15.90
N VAL A 54 -15.72 3.97 16.15
CA VAL A 54 -14.48 4.33 15.47
C VAL A 54 -13.31 3.70 16.25
N LYS A 55 -12.52 2.89 15.55
CA LYS A 55 -11.34 2.23 16.11
C LYS A 55 -10.20 3.23 16.36
N PRO A 56 -9.17 2.85 17.14
CA PRO A 56 -7.95 3.62 17.26
C PRO A 56 -7.35 4.00 15.89
N GLY A 57 -6.58 5.08 15.88
CA GLY A 57 -5.91 5.53 14.68
C GLY A 57 -5.11 6.79 14.89
N LEU A 58 -4.25 7.11 13.92
CA LEU A 58 -3.46 8.33 13.87
C LEU A 58 -3.60 8.93 12.46
N ALA A 59 -3.72 10.24 12.36
CA ALA A 59 -3.81 10.94 11.10
C ALA A 59 -3.05 12.26 11.13
N TRP A 60 -2.64 12.72 9.95
CA TRP A 60 -2.13 14.04 9.67
C TRP A 60 -3.08 14.72 8.69
N PHE A 61 -3.74 15.80 9.11
CA PHE A 61 -4.62 16.59 8.26
C PHE A 61 -4.47 18.08 8.60
N ASP A 62 -4.47 18.90 7.57
CA ASP A 62 -4.49 20.36 7.70
C ASP A 62 -3.48 20.87 8.74
N HIS A 63 -2.22 20.46 8.61
CA HIS A 63 -1.09 20.83 9.46
C HIS A 63 -1.21 20.38 10.93
N THR A 64 -2.14 19.47 11.24
CA THR A 64 -2.37 18.96 12.59
C THR A 64 -2.34 17.43 12.65
N TRP A 65 -1.85 16.90 13.75
CA TRP A 65 -1.95 15.47 14.02
C TRP A 65 -3.22 15.19 14.85
N ASN A 66 -3.80 14.01 14.63
CA ASN A 66 -5.02 13.56 15.28
C ASN A 66 -4.83 12.12 15.71
N GLN A 67 -5.00 11.83 17.00
CA GLN A 67 -4.88 10.49 17.54
C GLN A 67 -6.13 10.10 18.34
N ASN A 68 -6.65 8.93 18.02
CA ASN A 68 -7.63 8.21 18.83
C ASN A 68 -6.95 6.92 19.34
N ASP A 69 -6.75 6.79 20.63
CA ASP A 69 -6.02 5.67 21.26
C ASP A 69 -6.94 4.54 21.74
N ALA A 70 -8.26 4.75 21.69
CA ALA A 70 -9.25 3.78 22.13
C ALA A 70 -10.47 3.75 21.19
N SER A 71 -11.25 2.68 21.26
CA SER A 71 -12.52 2.59 20.53
C SER A 71 -13.49 3.67 21.00
N MET A 72 -13.98 4.49 20.07
CA MET A 72 -14.88 5.61 20.31
C MET A 72 -16.27 5.32 19.79
N PRO A 73 -17.26 5.11 20.66
CA PRO A 73 -18.64 4.96 20.25
C PRO A 73 -19.28 6.31 19.90
N LEU A 74 -19.98 6.37 18.78
CA LEU A 74 -20.71 7.52 18.28
C LEU A 74 -22.17 7.13 18.03
N SER A 75 -23.11 7.86 18.63
CA SER A 75 -24.54 7.61 18.44
C SER A 75 -25.06 8.37 17.23
N LEU A 76 -25.76 7.67 16.35
CA LEU A 76 -26.51 8.26 15.25
C LEU A 76 -27.84 8.82 15.74
N SER A 77 -28.33 9.86 15.10
CA SER A 77 -29.68 10.36 15.35
C SER A 77 -30.73 9.28 15.04
N PRO A 78 -31.91 9.29 15.70
CA PRO A 78 -33.00 8.38 15.37
C PRO A 78 -33.31 8.35 13.87
N ALA A 79 -33.64 7.17 13.35
CA ALA A 79 -34.04 7.02 11.96
C ALA A 79 -35.36 7.73 11.69
N ASP A 80 -35.55 8.23 10.46
CA ASP A 80 -36.86 8.59 9.96
C ASP A 80 -37.76 7.33 9.91
N VAL A 81 -39.07 7.50 10.02
CA VAL A 81 -40.00 6.35 10.03
C VAL A 81 -40.00 5.59 8.71
N THR A 82 -39.82 6.28 7.58
CA THR A 82 -39.97 5.71 6.23
C THR A 82 -38.82 6.02 5.29
N LEU A 83 -38.09 7.12 5.52
CA LEU A 83 -37.09 7.62 4.61
C LEU A 83 -35.69 7.21 5.06
N THR A 84 -34.87 6.90 4.09
CA THR A 84 -33.44 6.58 4.30
C THR A 84 -32.59 7.84 4.23
N ARG A 85 -31.49 7.88 4.99
CA ARG A 85 -30.45 8.90 4.87
C ARG A 85 -29.05 8.28 4.91
N TYR A 86 -28.04 9.05 4.55
CA TYR A 86 -26.65 8.75 4.80
C TYR A 86 -26.09 9.74 5.82
N ASP A 87 -25.46 9.23 6.88
CA ASP A 87 -24.70 10.03 7.82
C ASP A 87 -23.22 9.85 7.52
N ALA A 88 -22.37 10.86 7.76
CA ALA A 88 -20.94 10.75 7.63
C ALA A 88 -20.27 10.74 9.02
N VAL A 89 -19.38 9.78 9.24
CA VAL A 89 -18.41 9.81 10.35
C VAL A 89 -17.21 10.56 9.83
N VAL A 90 -16.89 11.69 10.46
CA VAL A 90 -15.82 12.58 9.98
C VAL A 90 -14.79 12.85 11.07
N LEU A 91 -13.54 12.98 10.64
CA LEU A 91 -12.52 13.68 11.40
C LEU A 91 -12.57 15.15 10.98
N GLU A 92 -12.90 16.01 11.92
CA GLU A 92 -13.00 17.45 11.69
C GLU A 92 -11.80 18.17 12.27
N VAL A 93 -11.21 19.04 11.45
CA VAL A 93 -10.16 19.98 11.85
C VAL A 93 -10.77 21.39 11.81
N ASN A 94 -10.77 22.08 12.94
CA ASN A 94 -11.27 23.45 13.06
C ASN A 94 -10.14 24.37 13.55
N SER A 95 -9.52 25.07 12.63
CA SER A 95 -8.41 25.98 12.93
C SER A 95 -8.86 27.28 13.62
N ALA A 96 -10.12 27.72 13.42
CA ALA A 96 -10.68 28.88 14.08
C ALA A 96 -10.84 28.65 15.59
N ASP A 97 -11.39 27.50 15.98
CA ASP A 97 -11.57 27.10 17.38
C ASP A 97 -10.32 26.38 17.95
N ARG A 98 -9.36 26.03 17.09
CA ARG A 98 -8.16 25.25 17.44
C ARG A 98 -8.52 23.92 18.09
N THR A 99 -9.49 23.21 17.49
CA THR A 99 -9.97 21.92 17.97
C THR A 99 -10.12 20.93 16.83
N ASN A 100 -9.82 19.68 17.11
CA ASN A 100 -10.09 18.57 16.20
C ASN A 100 -11.04 17.60 16.89
N ALA A 101 -11.93 16.96 16.15
CA ALA A 101 -12.93 16.05 16.71
C ALA A 101 -13.35 14.98 15.70
N ILE A 102 -13.67 13.79 16.21
CA ILE A 102 -14.39 12.77 15.44
C ILE A 102 -15.88 12.92 15.76
N LYS A 103 -16.71 13.14 14.75
CA LYS A 103 -18.14 13.36 14.92
C LYS A 103 -18.97 12.85 13.75
N ILE A 104 -20.30 12.91 13.93
CA ILE A 104 -21.27 12.55 12.91
C ILE A 104 -21.82 13.81 12.26
N VAL A 105 -21.77 13.85 10.93
CA VAL A 105 -22.53 14.80 10.11
C VAL A 105 -23.77 14.07 9.62
N THR A 106 -24.92 14.45 10.18
CA THR A 106 -26.21 13.84 9.84
C THR A 106 -26.69 14.32 8.49
N GLY A 107 -27.02 13.39 7.61
CA GLY A 107 -27.58 13.70 6.31
C GLY A 107 -29.09 13.94 6.32
N THR A 108 -29.64 14.24 5.15
CA THR A 108 -31.08 14.48 4.97
C THR A 108 -31.78 13.20 4.55
N ALA A 109 -32.85 12.83 5.27
CA ALA A 109 -33.70 11.71 4.93
C ALA A 109 -34.51 12.02 3.66
N ALA A 110 -34.50 11.13 2.67
CA ALA A 110 -35.15 11.29 1.38
C ALA A 110 -35.51 9.95 0.73
N VAL A 111 -36.38 9.98 -0.28
CA VAL A 111 -36.68 8.81 -1.12
C VAL A 111 -35.42 8.37 -1.92
N SER A 112 -34.63 9.33 -2.36
CA SER A 112 -33.33 9.11 -2.97
C SER A 112 -32.26 9.88 -2.16
N PRO A 113 -31.74 9.28 -1.07
CA PRO A 113 -30.85 9.99 -0.17
C PRO A 113 -29.46 10.19 -0.80
N ALA A 114 -28.87 11.35 -0.59
CA ALA A 114 -27.49 11.65 -0.94
C ALA A 114 -26.60 11.65 0.30
N LYS A 115 -25.30 11.41 0.13
CA LYS A 115 -24.31 11.63 1.18
C LYS A 115 -24.29 13.10 1.58
N PRO A 116 -24.13 13.43 2.87
CA PRO A 116 -24.09 14.81 3.32
C PRO A 116 -22.89 15.55 2.70
N ALA A 117 -23.10 16.82 2.38
CA ALA A 117 -22.00 17.70 2.00
C ALA A 117 -21.13 17.97 3.23
N LEU A 118 -19.82 17.76 3.09
CA LEU A 118 -18.85 18.00 4.15
C LEU A 118 -18.30 19.41 4.04
N ALA A 119 -18.04 20.03 5.18
CA ALA A 119 -17.41 21.34 5.21
C ALA A 119 -15.94 21.24 4.72
N ASN A 120 -15.60 22.14 3.81
CA ASN A 120 -14.25 22.36 3.35
C ASN A 120 -14.07 23.86 3.08
N THR A 121 -13.76 24.59 4.13
CA THR A 121 -13.60 26.05 4.14
C THR A 121 -12.16 26.41 4.54
N GLU A 122 -11.85 27.68 4.60
CA GLU A 122 -10.51 28.15 5.03
C GLU A 122 -10.13 27.70 6.46
N THR A 123 -11.12 27.48 7.33
CA THR A 123 -10.88 27.19 8.75
C THR A 123 -11.51 25.89 9.27
N LEU A 124 -12.36 25.25 8.47
CA LEU A 124 -13.08 24.06 8.86
C LEU A 124 -13.01 23.00 7.76
N HIS A 125 -12.35 21.89 8.04
CA HIS A 125 -12.21 20.76 7.13
C HIS A 125 -12.79 19.51 7.75
N GLN A 126 -13.54 18.74 6.96
CA GLN A 126 -14.17 17.48 7.39
C GLN A 126 -13.72 16.35 6.46
N HIS A 127 -12.92 15.43 7.00
CA HIS A 127 -12.41 14.27 6.29
C HIS A 127 -13.28 13.05 6.61
N PRO A 128 -13.98 12.43 5.63
CA PRO A 128 -14.87 11.32 5.89
C PRO A 128 -14.08 10.05 6.22
N LEU A 129 -14.33 9.46 7.38
CA LEU A 129 -13.82 8.15 7.77
C LEU A 129 -14.71 7.02 7.26
N ALA A 130 -16.04 7.26 7.29
CA ALA A 130 -17.04 6.34 6.75
C ALA A 130 -18.35 7.07 6.44
N TYR A 131 -19.15 6.50 5.54
CA TYR A 131 -20.55 6.84 5.39
C TYR A 131 -21.40 5.70 5.93
N VAL A 132 -22.49 6.06 6.61
CA VAL A 132 -23.41 5.12 7.26
C VAL A 132 -24.81 5.31 6.69
N LYS A 133 -25.37 4.26 6.11
CA LYS A 133 -26.74 4.23 5.64
C LYS A 133 -27.68 3.97 6.81
N VAL A 134 -28.59 4.88 7.09
CA VAL A 134 -29.64 4.76 8.10
C VAL A 134 -30.97 4.58 7.39
N ALA A 135 -31.45 3.35 7.30
CA ALA A 135 -32.71 3.04 6.66
C ALA A 135 -33.91 3.61 7.45
N GLY A 136 -35.05 3.88 6.77
CA GLY A 136 -36.29 4.26 7.44
C GLY A 136 -36.71 3.18 8.44
N GLY A 137 -37.07 3.59 9.65
CA GLY A 137 -37.47 2.70 10.73
C GLY A 137 -36.34 1.86 11.35
N ALA A 138 -35.07 2.08 10.96
CA ALA A 138 -33.96 1.32 11.51
C ALA A 138 -33.79 1.55 13.03
N THR A 139 -33.59 0.46 13.76
CA THR A 139 -33.29 0.46 15.20
C THR A 139 -31.83 0.10 15.47
N ALA A 140 -31.11 -0.36 14.44
CA ALA A 140 -29.69 -0.71 14.51
C ALA A 140 -29.02 -0.46 13.16
N VAL A 141 -27.69 -0.34 13.18
CA VAL A 141 -26.80 -0.27 12.01
C VAL A 141 -26.09 -1.61 11.88
N HIS A 142 -25.97 -2.11 10.65
CA HIS A 142 -25.24 -3.33 10.34
C HIS A 142 -23.93 -3.01 9.62
N ALA A 143 -23.00 -3.95 9.60
CA ALA A 143 -21.71 -3.78 8.91
C ALA A 143 -21.89 -3.48 7.40
N THR A 144 -22.95 -4.00 6.79
CA THR A 144 -23.30 -3.75 5.37
C THR A 144 -23.82 -2.34 5.09
N ASP A 145 -24.18 -1.59 6.13
CA ASP A 145 -24.65 -0.22 6.03
C ASP A 145 -23.48 0.79 6.11
N ILE A 146 -22.27 0.33 6.37
CA ILE A 146 -21.08 1.17 6.58
C ILE A 146 -20.16 1.07 5.36
N GLU A 147 -19.94 2.19 4.72
CA GLU A 147 -18.98 2.36 3.63
C GLU A 147 -17.73 3.06 4.17
N ILE A 148 -16.64 2.33 4.29
CA ILE A 148 -15.35 2.87 4.76
C ILE A 148 -14.73 3.71 3.64
N THR A 149 -14.24 4.90 3.99
CA THR A 149 -13.55 5.82 3.06
C THR A 149 -12.06 5.95 3.34
N VAL A 150 -11.59 5.51 4.51
CA VAL A 150 -10.16 5.49 4.83
C VAL A 150 -9.40 4.61 3.82
N GLY A 151 -8.33 5.17 3.26
CA GLY A 151 -7.53 4.53 2.20
C GLY A 151 -8.04 4.82 0.78
N THR A 152 -9.14 5.59 0.63
CA THR A 152 -9.62 6.07 -0.67
C THR A 152 -9.16 7.49 -0.95
N SER A 153 -9.44 8.02 -2.15
CA SER A 153 -9.15 9.43 -2.48
C SER A 153 -9.87 10.44 -1.59
N ALA A 154 -10.98 10.07 -0.94
CA ALA A 154 -11.73 10.94 -0.04
C ALA A 154 -11.09 11.05 1.37
N CYS A 155 -10.34 10.03 1.78
CA CYS A 155 -9.60 9.99 3.04
C CYS A 155 -8.35 9.11 2.84
N PRO A 156 -7.28 9.64 2.22
CA PRO A 156 -6.13 8.86 1.80
C PRO A 156 -5.30 8.35 2.99
N PHE A 157 -4.42 7.40 2.71
CA PHE A 157 -3.32 7.12 3.63
C PHE A 157 -2.22 8.16 3.48
N VAL A 158 -1.53 8.43 4.58
CA VAL A 158 -0.31 9.25 4.56
C VAL A 158 0.72 8.58 3.66
N THR A 159 1.23 9.33 2.69
CA THR A 159 2.40 8.97 1.91
C THR A 159 3.53 9.94 2.22
N GLY A 160 4.77 9.45 2.27
CA GLY A 160 5.95 10.27 2.50
C GLY A 160 6.55 10.80 1.19
N ILE A 161 7.80 11.32 1.29
CA ILE A 161 8.58 11.90 0.16
C ILE A 161 8.73 10.92 -1.01
N LEU A 162 8.76 9.60 -0.75
CA LEU A 162 8.65 8.59 -1.78
C LEU A 162 7.20 8.59 -2.28
N SER A 163 6.90 9.52 -3.17
CA SER A 163 5.58 9.57 -3.79
C SER A 163 5.28 8.25 -4.51
N THR A 164 4.03 7.85 -4.53
CA THR A 164 3.55 6.68 -5.27
C THR A 164 4.08 6.65 -6.72
N ALA A 165 4.23 7.80 -7.36
CA ALA A 165 4.79 7.94 -8.70
C ALA A 165 6.27 7.52 -8.78
N SER A 166 7.09 7.82 -7.75
CA SER A 166 8.51 7.41 -7.74
C SER A 166 8.66 5.90 -7.51
N ILE A 167 7.79 5.32 -6.71
CA ILE A 167 7.74 3.87 -6.46
C ILE A 167 7.24 3.16 -7.73
N GLU A 168 6.22 3.68 -8.38
CA GLU A 168 5.65 3.13 -9.61
C GLU A 168 6.68 3.10 -10.75
N VAL A 169 7.45 4.18 -10.94
CA VAL A 169 8.55 4.23 -11.91
C VAL A 169 9.64 3.20 -11.60
N LEU A 170 9.97 3.00 -10.32
CA LEU A 170 10.93 1.97 -9.92
C LEU A 170 10.41 0.56 -10.19
N PHE A 171 9.14 0.30 -9.88
CA PHE A 171 8.53 -1.02 -10.17
C PHE A 171 8.40 -1.27 -11.67
N GLN A 172 8.03 -0.28 -12.46
CA GLN A 172 8.01 -0.39 -13.94
C GLN A 172 9.40 -0.69 -14.48
N GLY A 173 10.44 0.02 -14.02
CA GLY A 173 11.81 -0.27 -14.42
C GLY A 173 12.24 -1.71 -14.07
N TRP A 174 11.92 -2.18 -12.87
CA TRP A 174 12.21 -3.57 -12.47
C TRP A 174 11.42 -4.60 -13.29
N GLN A 175 10.18 -4.29 -13.63
CA GLN A 175 9.36 -5.18 -14.46
C GLN A 175 9.93 -5.27 -15.89
N GLU A 176 10.31 -4.14 -16.48
CA GLU A 176 10.95 -4.10 -17.80
C GLU A 176 12.29 -4.87 -17.81
N ASP A 177 13.12 -4.67 -16.79
CA ASP A 177 14.40 -5.39 -16.63
C ASP A 177 14.16 -6.89 -16.42
N PHE A 178 13.14 -7.27 -15.65
CA PHE A 178 12.81 -8.68 -15.44
C PHE A 178 12.26 -9.33 -16.71
N GLU A 179 11.37 -8.66 -17.45
CA GLU A 179 10.85 -9.16 -18.72
C GLU A 179 11.98 -9.34 -19.74
N ALA A 180 12.88 -8.36 -19.85
CA ALA A 180 14.05 -8.45 -20.74
C ALA A 180 14.98 -9.60 -20.37
N TRP A 181 15.26 -9.78 -19.07
CA TRP A 181 16.06 -10.90 -18.57
C TRP A 181 15.36 -12.25 -18.82
N PHE A 182 14.05 -12.32 -18.63
CA PHE A 182 13.29 -13.55 -18.84
C PHE A 182 13.21 -13.92 -20.32
N ASP A 183 13.03 -12.96 -21.21
CA ASP A 183 13.05 -13.17 -22.69
C ASP A 183 14.43 -13.63 -23.16
N ASP A 184 15.52 -13.05 -22.62
CA ASP A 184 16.89 -13.49 -22.93
C ASP A 184 17.12 -14.93 -22.44
N LEU A 185 16.69 -15.26 -21.23
CA LEU A 185 16.75 -16.62 -20.70
C LEU A 185 15.93 -17.60 -21.54
N GLN A 186 14.72 -17.23 -21.95
CA GLN A 186 13.88 -18.06 -22.82
C GLN A 186 14.54 -18.29 -24.19
N THR A 187 15.10 -17.24 -24.78
CA THR A 187 15.84 -17.34 -26.04
C THR A 187 17.05 -18.26 -25.94
N GLN A 188 17.79 -18.17 -24.81
CA GLN A 188 18.92 -19.07 -24.54
C GLN A 188 18.45 -20.53 -24.34
N MET A 189 17.30 -20.73 -23.72
CA MET A 189 16.74 -22.08 -23.52
C MET A 189 16.15 -22.68 -24.80
N GLU A 190 15.50 -21.89 -25.65
CA GLU A 190 14.87 -22.39 -26.89
C GLU A 190 15.87 -22.59 -28.04
N GLY A 191 16.96 -21.79 -28.07
CA GLY A 191 17.94 -21.85 -29.17
C GLY A 191 19.08 -22.82 -28.98
N ASP A 192 19.60 -23.02 -27.78
CA ASP A 192 20.95 -23.51 -27.59
C ASP A 192 21.14 -24.64 -26.58
N VAL A 193 20.21 -24.86 -25.62
CA VAL A 193 20.47 -25.88 -24.58
C VAL A 193 20.47 -27.28 -25.16
N ALA A 194 19.54 -27.61 -26.08
CA ALA A 194 19.51 -28.91 -26.72
C ALA A 194 20.71 -29.07 -27.67
N THR A 195 21.07 -28.03 -28.41
CA THR A 195 22.20 -28.02 -29.35
C THR A 195 23.51 -28.03 -28.60
N ASN A 196 23.67 -27.23 -27.54
CA ASN A 196 24.88 -27.23 -26.69
C ASN A 196 25.07 -28.54 -25.91
N LEU A 197 24.00 -29.10 -25.35
CA LEU A 197 24.04 -30.43 -24.73
C LEU A 197 24.39 -31.51 -25.74
N GLN A 198 23.83 -31.45 -26.94
CA GLN A 198 24.16 -32.41 -28.00
C GLN A 198 25.63 -32.27 -28.46
N ASN A 199 26.13 -31.05 -28.57
CA ASN A 199 27.53 -30.80 -28.90
C ASN A 199 28.47 -31.31 -27.81
N GLN A 200 28.18 -31.04 -26.53
CA GLN A 200 28.94 -31.56 -25.39
C GLN A 200 28.90 -33.10 -25.32
N ILE A 201 27.75 -33.71 -25.62
CA ILE A 201 27.62 -35.18 -25.72
C ILE A 201 28.46 -35.72 -26.86
N ASN A 202 28.53 -35.02 -28.00
CA ASN A 202 29.34 -35.42 -29.13
C ASN A 202 30.84 -35.30 -28.80
N GLU A 203 31.26 -34.18 -28.20
CA GLU A 203 32.64 -33.98 -27.74
C GLU A 203 33.06 -35.02 -26.69
N LEU A 204 32.17 -35.37 -25.74
CA LEU A 204 32.42 -36.46 -24.78
C LEU A 204 32.53 -37.82 -25.46
N LYS A 205 31.74 -38.06 -26.51
CA LYS A 205 31.81 -39.31 -27.27
C LYS A 205 33.09 -39.39 -28.12
N GLU A 206 33.52 -38.29 -28.72
CA GLU A 206 34.77 -38.22 -29.49
C GLU A 206 36.01 -38.32 -28.60
N GLY A 207 35.96 -37.77 -27.34
CA GLY A 207 37.02 -37.88 -26.36
C GLY A 207 37.00 -39.18 -25.53
N ALA A 208 35.98 -40.00 -25.66
CA ALA A 208 35.85 -41.24 -24.88
C ALA A 208 36.73 -42.35 -25.48
N HIS A 209 37.80 -42.66 -24.83
CA HIS A 209 38.63 -43.80 -25.16
C HIS A 209 37.88 -45.12 -24.97
N LYS A 210 37.94 -45.97 -25.96
CA LYS A 210 37.27 -47.28 -25.94
C LYS A 210 38.16 -48.36 -25.37
N THR A 211 37.57 -49.29 -24.64
CA THR A 211 38.29 -50.47 -24.17
C THR A 211 37.84 -51.68 -25.00
N TYR A 212 38.76 -52.28 -25.68
CA TYR A 212 38.56 -53.49 -26.44
C TYR A 212 39.05 -54.71 -25.64
N THR A 213 38.40 -55.83 -25.77
CA THR A 213 38.77 -57.09 -25.13
C THR A 213 38.92 -58.24 -26.14
N GLY A 214 39.91 -59.09 -26.00
CA GLY A 214 40.07 -60.25 -26.87
C GLY A 214 41.13 -61.16 -26.40
N ALA A 215 41.15 -62.44 -26.83
CA ALA A 215 42.08 -63.44 -26.47
C ALA A 215 43.40 -63.32 -27.27
N ASN A 216 43.36 -62.74 -28.47
CA ASN A 216 44.51 -62.53 -29.33
C ASN A 216 45.03 -61.11 -29.27
N ALA A 217 46.23 -60.86 -29.79
CA ALA A 217 46.72 -59.46 -29.93
C ALA A 217 45.83 -58.67 -30.86
N PRO A 218 45.63 -57.32 -30.62
CA PRO A 218 44.85 -56.48 -31.47
C PRO A 218 45.36 -56.43 -32.89
N THR A 219 44.43 -56.41 -33.86
CA THR A 219 44.79 -56.24 -35.28
C THR A 219 45.22 -54.80 -35.55
N SER A 220 46.07 -54.58 -36.54
CA SER A 220 46.38 -53.20 -36.98
C SER A 220 45.12 -52.53 -37.51
N GLY A 221 44.71 -51.38 -36.89
CA GLY A 221 43.50 -50.64 -37.20
C GLY A 221 42.35 -50.87 -36.24
N LEU A 222 42.53 -51.59 -35.13
CA LEU A 222 41.60 -51.68 -34.05
C LEU A 222 41.86 -50.57 -33.01
N GLY A 223 40.94 -49.63 -32.91
CA GLY A 223 41.01 -48.50 -31.97
C GLY A 223 41.75 -47.28 -32.51
N GLU A 224 41.70 -46.22 -31.74
CA GLU A 224 42.37 -44.94 -31.96
C GLU A 224 43.39 -44.67 -30.88
N ASP A 225 44.20 -43.60 -31.04
CA ASP A 225 45.19 -43.24 -30.04
C ASP A 225 44.54 -42.92 -28.67
N GLY A 226 44.99 -43.63 -27.64
CA GLY A 226 44.40 -43.53 -26.30
C GLY A 226 43.40 -44.65 -25.93
N ASP A 227 42.93 -45.45 -26.89
CA ASP A 227 42.09 -46.62 -26.60
C ASP A 227 42.90 -47.74 -25.88
N THR A 228 42.23 -48.46 -25.05
CA THR A 228 42.79 -49.51 -24.25
C THR A 228 42.37 -50.90 -24.78
N TYR A 229 43.38 -51.82 -24.92
CA TYR A 229 43.06 -53.19 -25.25
C TYR A 229 43.41 -54.14 -24.08
N VAL A 230 42.43 -54.91 -23.63
CA VAL A 230 42.61 -55.88 -22.54
C VAL A 230 42.59 -57.29 -23.13
N LYS A 231 43.68 -57.93 -23.05
CA LYS A 231 43.84 -59.34 -23.47
C LYS A 231 43.20 -60.26 -22.43
N THR A 232 42.15 -60.99 -22.83
CA THR A 232 41.56 -62.03 -22.01
C THR A 232 42.28 -63.35 -22.18
N ARG A 233 42.41 -64.13 -21.09
CA ARG A 233 43.01 -65.45 -21.12
C ARG A 233 42.00 -66.49 -21.61
#